data_3aae877afaf0815efb783ef56a9d9602
#
_entry.id   3aae877afaf0815efb783ef56a9d9602
#
_cell.length_a   1.000
_cell.length_b   1.000
_cell.length_c   1.000
_cell.angle_alpha   90.00
_cell.angle_beta   90.00
_cell.angle_gamma   90.00
#
_symmetry.space_group_name_H-M   'P 1'
#
loop_
_entity.id
_entity.type
_entity.pdbx_description
1 polymer ?
#
loop_
_entity_poly.entity_id
_entity_poly.type
_entity_poly.pdbx_seq_one_letter_code
_entity_poly.pdbx_strand_id
1 'polypeptide(L)'
;MKRIVNTDDAPAAVGAYSQATTNGDLVFTAGQLPLTADGELRDDASVDEQTRQSLENVRAILESEGASMSDVLKTTVFLDDIDDFEEFNEAYGEFFEEEPPARSAVEVGRVPKGAAVEIEAVAVTE
;
A
#
# COMPACT_ATOMS: atom_id res chain seq x y z
N MET A 1 -13.47 0.26 19.26
CA MET A 1 -13.43 -1.20 19.09
C MET A 1 -12.73 -1.54 17.77
N LYS A 2 -11.88 -2.55 17.81
CA LYS A 2 -11.10 -2.92 16.62
C LYS A 2 -11.83 -4.02 15.83
N ARG A 3 -11.85 -3.87 14.51
CA ARG A 3 -12.37 -4.89 13.61
C ARG A 3 -11.31 -5.21 12.56
N ILE A 4 -11.19 -6.47 12.20
CA ILE A 4 -10.25 -6.93 11.18
C ILE A 4 -10.86 -6.70 9.80
N VAL A 5 -10.06 -6.19 8.87
CA VAL A 5 -10.44 -6.03 7.47
C VAL A 5 -9.73 -7.11 6.65
N ASN A 6 -10.47 -7.79 5.79
CA ASN A 6 -9.92 -8.84 4.95
C ASN A 6 -10.64 -8.86 3.62
N THR A 7 -9.88 -9.00 2.53
CA THR A 7 -10.45 -9.09 1.18
C THR A 7 -9.61 -10.06 0.36
N ASP A 8 -10.28 -10.78 -0.55
CA ASP A 8 -9.59 -11.67 -1.48
C ASP A 8 -8.99 -10.90 -2.67
N ASP A 9 -9.29 -9.61 -2.79
CA ASP A 9 -8.80 -8.80 -3.90
C ASP A 9 -7.40 -8.24 -3.66
N ALA A 10 -6.82 -8.54 -2.50
CA ALA A 10 -5.45 -8.18 -2.16
C ALA A 10 -4.75 -9.42 -1.61
N PRO A 11 -3.40 -9.43 -1.55
CA PRO A 11 -2.68 -10.60 -1.05
C PRO A 11 -3.07 -10.93 0.39
N ALA A 12 -3.25 -12.21 0.67
CA ALA A 12 -3.59 -12.68 2.01
C ALA A 12 -2.48 -12.31 3.00
N ALA A 13 -2.88 -11.96 4.22
CA ALA A 13 -1.94 -11.75 5.30
C ALA A 13 -1.43 -13.13 5.77
N VAL A 14 -0.11 -13.32 5.71
CA VAL A 14 0.53 -14.56 6.12
C VAL A 14 1.38 -14.24 7.33
N GLY A 15 1.01 -14.81 8.49
CA GLY A 15 1.71 -14.57 9.73
C GLY A 15 0.82 -13.86 10.74
N ALA A 16 1.47 -13.22 11.70
CA ALA A 16 0.76 -12.65 12.85
C ALA A 16 0.34 -11.20 12.60
N TYR A 17 -0.43 -10.98 11.52
CA TYR A 17 -0.96 -9.65 11.20
C TYR A 17 -2.21 -9.78 10.34
N SER A 18 -2.92 -8.67 10.18
CA SER A 18 -4.11 -8.58 9.32
C SER A 18 -3.81 -7.67 8.14
N GLN A 19 -4.55 -7.80 7.05
CA GLN A 19 -4.40 -6.89 5.91
C GLN A 19 -4.65 -5.45 6.35
N ALA A 20 -5.65 -5.23 7.18
CA ALA A 20 -5.93 -3.91 7.75
C ALA A 20 -6.79 -4.08 8.98
N THR A 21 -6.86 -3.02 9.77
CA THR A 21 -7.76 -2.95 10.93
C THR A 21 -8.48 -1.61 10.91
N THR A 22 -9.63 -1.55 11.56
CA THR A 22 -10.42 -0.34 11.61
C THR A 22 -11.08 -0.19 12.98
N ASN A 23 -11.29 1.06 13.38
CA ASN A 23 -12.10 1.37 14.57
C ASN A 23 -13.47 1.93 14.18
N GLY A 24 -13.82 1.87 12.89
CA GLY A 24 -15.07 2.42 12.39
C GLY A 24 -14.91 3.78 11.74
N ASP A 25 -13.89 4.54 12.13
CA ASP A 25 -13.62 5.87 11.57
C ASP A 25 -12.38 5.88 10.69
N LEU A 26 -11.39 5.09 11.03
CA LEU A 26 -10.11 5.03 10.33
C LEU A 26 -9.78 3.59 9.95
N VAL A 27 -9.14 3.44 8.79
CA VAL A 27 -8.59 2.15 8.35
C VAL A 27 -7.09 2.28 8.32
N PHE A 28 -6.40 1.31 8.93
CA PHE A 28 -4.94 1.23 8.93
C PHE A 28 -4.56 -0.01 8.16
N THR A 29 -3.91 0.14 6.98
CA THR A 29 -3.47 -1.04 6.24
C THR A 29 -2.12 -1.51 6.73
N ALA A 30 -1.88 -2.80 6.62
CA ALA A 30 -0.53 -3.33 6.70
C ALA A 30 0.25 -2.84 5.48
N GLY A 31 1.59 -2.93 5.54
CA GLY A 31 2.42 -2.61 4.40
C GLY A 31 2.13 -3.56 3.25
N GLN A 32 1.92 -2.98 2.07
CA GLN A 32 1.60 -3.76 0.88
C GLN A 32 2.82 -3.86 -0.01
N LEU A 33 3.30 -5.08 -0.19
CA LEU A 33 4.34 -5.42 -1.15
C LEU A 33 3.73 -5.52 -2.55
N PRO A 34 4.54 -5.50 -3.61
CA PRO A 34 4.01 -5.63 -4.97
C PRO A 34 3.65 -7.08 -5.30
N LEU A 35 2.76 -7.66 -4.52
CA LEU A 35 2.25 -9.02 -4.71
C LEU A 35 0.92 -8.95 -5.45
N THR A 36 0.69 -9.91 -6.35
CA THR A 36 -0.65 -10.05 -6.92
C THR A 36 -1.60 -10.58 -5.85
N ALA A 37 -2.91 -10.51 -6.11
CA ALA A 37 -3.90 -11.03 -5.16
C ALA A 37 -3.66 -12.53 -4.86
N ASP A 38 -3.05 -13.24 -5.79
CA ASP A 38 -2.71 -14.66 -5.61
C ASP A 38 -1.42 -14.86 -4.82
N GLY A 39 -0.74 -13.78 -4.46
CA GLY A 39 0.48 -13.86 -3.66
C GLY A 39 1.76 -13.96 -4.45
N GLU A 40 1.72 -13.71 -5.76
CA GLU A 40 2.93 -13.75 -6.59
C GLU A 40 3.66 -12.42 -6.52
N LEU A 41 4.94 -12.47 -6.19
CA LEU A 41 5.77 -11.28 -6.11
C LEU A 41 6.15 -10.79 -7.50
N ARG A 42 6.02 -9.48 -7.72
CA ARG A 42 6.37 -8.84 -8.99
C ARG A 42 7.78 -8.26 -8.92
N ASP A 43 8.75 -9.04 -8.41
CA ASP A 43 10.11 -8.55 -8.18
C ASP A 43 10.91 -8.36 -9.47
N ASP A 44 10.46 -8.94 -10.58
CA ASP A 44 11.09 -8.75 -11.88
C ASP A 44 10.50 -7.56 -12.65
N ALA A 45 9.49 -6.90 -12.09
CA ALA A 45 8.87 -5.74 -12.70
C ALA A 45 9.68 -4.49 -12.39
N SER A 46 9.49 -3.45 -13.19
CA SER A 46 10.11 -2.14 -12.93
C SER A 46 9.56 -1.52 -11.66
N VAL A 47 10.28 -0.52 -11.12
CA VAL A 47 9.89 0.14 -9.88
C VAL A 47 8.49 0.75 -10.00
N ASP A 48 8.18 1.38 -11.15
CA ASP A 48 6.87 1.98 -11.36
C ASP A 48 5.77 0.92 -11.36
N GLU A 49 6.00 -0.24 -11.98
CA GLU A 49 5.02 -1.31 -11.97
C GLU A 49 4.84 -1.91 -10.58
N GLN A 50 5.95 -2.08 -9.85
CA GLN A 50 5.84 -2.55 -8.46
C GLN A 50 5.06 -1.57 -7.61
N THR A 51 5.29 -0.27 -7.81
CA THR A 51 4.56 0.77 -7.08
C THR A 51 3.06 0.69 -7.36
N ARG A 52 2.70 0.54 -8.63
CA ARG A 52 1.28 0.40 -9.00
C ARG A 52 0.64 -0.82 -8.35
N GLN A 53 1.36 -1.93 -8.34
CA GLN A 53 0.81 -3.14 -7.72
C GLN A 53 0.59 -2.96 -6.21
N SER A 54 1.55 -2.36 -5.51
CA SER A 54 1.40 -2.09 -4.08
C SER A 54 0.20 -1.17 -3.82
N LEU A 55 0.04 -0.13 -4.63
CA LEU A 55 -1.08 0.80 -4.46
C LEU A 55 -2.42 0.19 -4.86
N GLU A 56 -2.44 -0.69 -5.86
CA GLU A 56 -3.67 -1.42 -6.17
C GLU A 56 -4.11 -2.29 -5.00
N ASN A 57 -3.14 -2.87 -4.29
CA ASN A 57 -3.46 -3.66 -3.11
C ASN A 57 -4.04 -2.79 -1.99
N VAL A 58 -3.45 -1.61 -1.77
CA VAL A 58 -4.00 -0.64 -0.82
C VAL A 58 -5.43 -0.27 -1.22
N ARG A 59 -5.64 0.03 -2.51
CA ARG A 59 -6.97 0.39 -3.02
C ARG A 59 -7.99 -0.70 -2.76
N ALA A 60 -7.63 -1.95 -3.06
CA ALA A 60 -8.55 -3.07 -2.88
C ALA A 60 -8.97 -3.21 -1.42
N ILE A 61 -8.01 -3.07 -0.51
CA ILE A 61 -8.30 -3.16 0.92
C ILE A 61 -9.24 -2.04 1.36
N LEU A 62 -8.97 -0.81 0.92
CA LEU A 62 -9.79 0.34 1.29
C LEU A 62 -11.21 0.21 0.72
N GLU A 63 -11.31 -0.23 -0.54
CA GLU A 63 -12.62 -0.36 -1.18
C GLU A 63 -13.48 -1.42 -0.51
N SER A 64 -12.86 -2.45 0.05
CA SER A 64 -13.62 -3.47 0.79
C SER A 64 -14.29 -2.90 2.03
N GLU A 65 -13.83 -1.72 2.51
CA GLU A 65 -14.41 -1.02 3.65
C GLU A 65 -15.20 0.21 3.24
N GLY A 66 -15.46 0.38 1.94
CA GLY A 66 -16.23 1.52 1.47
C GLY A 66 -15.42 2.81 1.38
N ALA A 67 -14.11 2.75 1.55
CA ALA A 67 -13.24 3.91 1.40
C ALA A 67 -12.62 3.91 0.00
N SER A 68 -12.05 5.05 -0.38
CA SER A 68 -11.39 5.17 -1.68
C SER A 68 -10.01 5.78 -1.49
N MET A 69 -9.23 5.84 -2.56
CA MET A 69 -7.90 6.45 -2.49
C MET A 69 -7.99 7.92 -2.11
N SER A 70 -9.08 8.61 -2.45
CA SER A 70 -9.24 10.01 -2.06
C SER A 70 -9.48 10.19 -0.56
N ASP A 71 -9.77 9.11 0.15
CA ASP A 71 -9.96 9.15 1.61
C ASP A 71 -8.67 8.92 2.38
N VAL A 72 -7.55 8.69 1.70
CA VAL A 72 -6.28 8.43 2.35
C VAL A 72 -5.73 9.71 2.98
N LEU A 73 -5.42 9.63 4.27
CA LEU A 73 -4.87 10.76 5.02
C LEU A 73 -3.35 10.73 5.02
N LYS A 74 -2.76 9.55 5.08
CA LYS A 74 -1.32 9.41 5.21
C LYS A 74 -0.85 8.11 4.57
N THR A 75 0.26 8.17 3.85
CA THR A 75 0.98 6.97 3.43
C THR A 75 2.38 6.97 3.99
N THR A 76 2.93 5.79 4.20
CA THR A 76 4.35 5.61 4.50
C THR A 76 4.91 4.66 3.45
N VAL A 77 5.99 5.08 2.81
CA VAL A 77 6.60 4.38 1.69
C VAL A 77 7.99 3.93 2.09
N PHE A 78 8.27 2.64 1.90
CA PHE A 78 9.57 2.06 2.17
C PHE A 78 10.19 1.68 0.83
N LEU A 79 11.36 2.25 0.51
CA LEU A 79 12.06 2.00 -0.74
C LEU A 79 13.33 1.21 -0.46
N ASP A 80 13.65 0.28 -1.34
CA ASP A 80 14.90 -0.46 -1.25
C ASP A 80 16.07 0.45 -1.65
N ASP A 81 15.84 1.40 -2.54
CA ASP A 81 16.87 2.30 -3.04
C ASP A 81 16.24 3.67 -3.26
N ILE A 82 16.74 4.69 -2.55
CA ILE A 82 16.19 6.04 -2.66
C ILE A 82 16.42 6.64 -4.06
N ASP A 83 17.37 6.09 -4.82
CA ASP A 83 17.59 6.56 -6.19
C ASP A 83 16.44 6.18 -7.12
N ASP A 84 15.55 5.27 -6.70
CA ASP A 84 14.34 4.92 -7.45
C ASP A 84 13.21 5.91 -7.21
N PHE A 85 13.44 6.97 -6.43
CA PHE A 85 12.35 7.84 -5.98
C PHE A 85 11.58 8.48 -7.13
N GLU A 86 12.28 8.94 -8.17
CA GLU A 86 11.58 9.63 -9.27
C GLU A 86 10.64 8.69 -10.01
N GLU A 87 11.11 7.49 -10.30
CA GLU A 87 10.29 6.49 -10.99
C GLU A 87 9.10 6.08 -10.13
N PHE A 88 9.37 5.84 -8.84
CA PHE A 88 8.32 5.56 -7.87
C PHE A 88 7.29 6.68 -7.85
N ASN A 89 7.76 7.93 -7.79
CA ASN A 89 6.89 9.07 -7.57
C ASN A 89 5.94 9.31 -8.75
N GLU A 90 6.38 9.02 -9.97
CA GLU A 90 5.51 9.14 -11.13
C GLU A 90 4.32 8.18 -11.05
N ALA A 91 4.59 6.92 -10.70
CA ALA A 91 3.53 5.94 -10.57
C ALA A 91 2.61 6.26 -9.39
N TYR A 92 3.20 6.68 -8.27
CA TYR A 92 2.46 7.08 -7.08
C TYR A 92 1.47 8.21 -7.41
N GLY A 93 1.92 9.19 -8.17
CA GLY A 93 1.08 10.33 -8.52
C GLY A 93 -0.16 9.96 -9.33
N GLU A 94 -0.14 8.85 -10.04
CA GLU A 94 -1.31 8.39 -10.79
C GLU A 94 -2.50 8.09 -9.88
N PHE A 95 -2.23 7.73 -8.62
CA PHE A 95 -3.27 7.33 -7.67
C PHE A 95 -3.78 8.51 -6.83
N PHE A 96 -3.05 9.63 -6.82
CA PHE A 96 -3.35 10.76 -5.94
C PHE A 96 -3.20 12.07 -6.70
N GLU A 97 -4.00 12.23 -7.76
CA GLU A 97 -3.87 13.39 -8.66
C GLU A 97 -4.36 14.68 -8.02
N GLU A 98 -5.38 14.59 -7.15
CA GLU A 98 -5.96 15.75 -6.49
C GLU A 98 -5.85 15.60 -4.99
N GLU A 99 -5.38 16.66 -4.32
CA GLU A 99 -5.28 16.69 -2.87
C GLU A 99 -4.58 15.44 -2.32
N PRO A 100 -3.31 15.22 -2.69
CA PRO A 100 -2.62 14.01 -2.25
C PRO A 100 -2.48 13.94 -0.73
N PRO A 101 -2.38 12.74 -0.19
CA PRO A 101 -2.23 12.58 1.26
C PRO A 101 -0.86 13.05 1.74
N ALA A 102 -0.74 13.23 3.05
CA ALA A 102 0.58 13.38 3.66
C ALA A 102 1.38 12.10 3.41
N ARG A 103 2.69 12.24 3.23
CA ARG A 103 3.52 11.08 2.89
C ARG A 103 4.90 11.20 3.53
N SER A 104 5.42 10.08 3.99
CA SER A 104 6.83 9.92 4.30
C SER A 104 7.38 8.82 3.41
N ALA A 105 8.53 9.03 2.81
CA ALA A 105 9.18 8.03 1.96
C ALA A 105 10.63 7.92 2.41
N VAL A 106 11.08 6.70 2.71
CA VAL A 106 12.40 6.46 3.26
C VAL A 106 13.03 5.26 2.57
N GLU A 107 14.37 5.29 2.48
CA GLU A 107 15.11 4.10 2.11
C GLU A 107 15.29 3.25 3.36
N VAL A 108 15.11 1.93 3.22
CA VAL A 108 15.28 1.01 4.35
C VAL A 108 16.40 0.03 4.03
N GLY A 109 16.86 -0.67 5.06
CA GLY A 109 17.92 -1.65 4.88
C GLY A 109 17.56 -2.73 3.88
N ARG A 110 16.31 -3.21 3.94
CA ARG A 110 15.75 -4.16 2.97
C ARG A 110 14.25 -4.08 3.01
N VAL A 111 13.64 -4.18 1.82
CA VAL A 111 12.21 -4.42 1.72
C VAL A 111 12.03 -5.94 1.71
N PRO A 112 11.01 -6.48 2.40
CA PRO A 112 10.82 -7.93 2.43
C PRO A 112 10.70 -8.53 1.04
N LYS A 113 11.16 -9.75 0.90
CA LYS A 113 11.08 -10.57 -0.32
C LYS A 113 11.84 -9.98 -1.51
N GLY A 114 12.72 -8.99 -1.26
CA GLY A 114 13.50 -8.39 -2.36
C GLY A 114 12.70 -7.43 -3.21
N ALA A 115 11.56 -6.95 -2.73
CA ALA A 115 10.77 -5.97 -3.47
C ALA A 115 11.47 -4.61 -3.46
N ALA A 116 11.14 -3.77 -4.42
CA ALA A 116 11.68 -2.42 -4.50
C ALA A 116 10.92 -1.44 -3.62
N VAL A 117 9.68 -1.76 -3.25
CA VAL A 117 8.81 -0.82 -2.54
C VAL A 117 7.81 -1.57 -1.66
N GLU A 118 7.42 -0.91 -0.57
CA GLU A 118 6.32 -1.36 0.28
C GLU A 118 5.58 -0.10 0.74
N ILE A 119 4.25 -0.14 0.75
CA ILE A 119 3.43 1.05 1.04
C ILE A 119 2.33 0.69 2.02
N GLU A 120 2.16 1.50 3.06
CA GLU A 120 1.04 1.39 3.97
C GLU A 120 0.27 2.70 3.98
N ALA A 121 -0.99 2.65 4.43
CA ALA A 121 -1.86 3.82 4.37
C ALA A 121 -2.80 3.88 5.57
N VAL A 122 -3.20 5.10 5.89
CA VAL A 122 -4.28 5.38 6.85
C VAL A 122 -5.34 6.17 6.09
N ALA A 123 -6.58 5.73 6.16
CA ALA A 123 -7.68 6.37 5.46
C ALA A 123 -8.89 6.54 6.39
N VAL A 124 -9.76 7.47 6.05
CA VAL A 124 -11.02 7.62 6.78
C VAL A 124 -12.11 6.78 6.11
N THR A 125 -13.02 6.29 6.91
CA THR A 125 -14.23 5.64 6.41
C THR A 125 -15.41 6.53 6.76
N GLU A 126 -16.39 6.57 5.89
CA GLU A 126 -17.58 7.38 6.12
C GLU A 126 -18.68 6.58 6.80
#